data_728179d68e5bd6c8d5abea52dd32c57b
#
_entry.id   728179d68e5bd6c8d5abea52dd32c57b
#
_cell.length_a   1.000
_cell.length_b   1.000
_cell.length_c   1.000
_cell.angle_alpha   90.00
_cell.angle_beta   90.00
_cell.angle_gamma   90.00
#
_symmetry.space_group_name_H-M   'P 1'
#
loop_
_entity.id
_entity.type
_entity.pdbx_description
1 polymer ?
#
loop_
_entity_poly.entity_id
_entity_poly.type
_entity_poly.pdbx_seq_one_letter_code
_entity_poly.pdbx_strand_id
1 'polypeptide(L)'
;MEGLASVLEADLTTYKAKILKILSECALKLPDKCTIYTTLIGLLNTKNYNFGGECVELLIRSLKDCLKSSKWEEARYLVRFVSDLVNCHVISAGSLLQLLDNFVDAALEEGVPQVRRDWFAYSVLSALPWVGRELYEKKESELDRMLGSLEGYIKRRNKTHHTALRVFRSDNPHPQEEYLDCLWQQIKRLRSDMWIEKHIVRPYLAFDSVLCEALQHNLPGMVPPPHHPSTAYPLPQVIFRMFDYTDCPEVSCKTILKFMRTFGFNSSRLTMQSKNSLHHYIFIYLGSNFARAAFN
;
A
#
# COMPACT_ATOMS: atom_id res chain seq x y z
N MET A 1 16.71 -13.46 -9.29
CA MET A 1 16.64 -11.98 -9.41
C MET A 1 17.97 -11.38 -9.82
N GLU A 2 19.07 -11.82 -9.22
CA GLU A 2 20.43 -11.35 -9.54
C GLU A 2 20.80 -11.52 -11.02
N GLY A 3 20.58 -12.71 -11.60
CA GLY A 3 20.81 -12.94 -13.03
C GLY A 3 19.97 -12.04 -13.94
N LEU A 4 18.71 -11.74 -13.56
CA LEU A 4 17.89 -10.80 -14.30
C LEU A 4 18.41 -9.36 -14.18
N ALA A 5 18.86 -8.97 -12.98
CA ALA A 5 19.46 -7.65 -12.78
C ALA A 5 20.73 -7.46 -13.64
N SER A 6 21.59 -8.51 -13.74
CA SER A 6 22.79 -8.46 -14.56
C SER A 6 22.48 -8.38 -16.06
N VAL A 7 21.46 -9.10 -16.54
CA VAL A 7 21.02 -8.97 -17.95
C VAL A 7 20.47 -7.59 -18.23
N LEU A 8 19.62 -7.06 -17.36
CA LEU A 8 19.07 -5.73 -17.54
C LEU A 8 20.14 -4.64 -17.45
N GLU A 9 21.14 -4.80 -16.58
CA GLU A 9 22.28 -3.89 -16.48
C GLU A 9 23.01 -3.76 -17.82
N ALA A 10 23.30 -4.87 -18.48
CA ALA A 10 23.93 -4.87 -19.81
C ALA A 10 23.06 -4.15 -20.85
N ASP A 11 21.75 -4.30 -20.76
CA ASP A 11 20.78 -3.69 -21.66
C ASP A 11 20.50 -2.20 -21.38
N LEU A 12 20.91 -1.66 -20.22
CA LEU A 12 20.68 -0.25 -19.87
C LEU A 12 21.34 0.71 -20.87
N THR A 13 22.44 0.33 -21.50
CA THR A 13 23.08 1.17 -22.49
C THR A 13 22.22 1.44 -23.72
N THR A 14 21.41 0.45 -24.12
CA THR A 14 20.64 0.50 -25.37
C THR A 14 19.13 0.71 -25.11
N TYR A 15 18.59 0.12 -24.05
CA TYR A 15 17.14 0.03 -23.82
C TYR A 15 16.67 0.73 -22.55
N LYS A 16 17.47 1.62 -21.96
CA LYS A 16 17.18 2.29 -20.68
C LYS A 16 15.75 2.84 -20.58
N ALA A 17 15.34 3.64 -21.55
CA ALA A 17 14.00 4.25 -21.53
C ALA A 17 12.87 3.20 -21.54
N LYS A 18 13.06 2.10 -22.26
CA LYS A 18 12.10 0.99 -22.31
C LYS A 18 12.03 0.24 -20.97
N ILE A 19 13.18 0.00 -20.35
CA ILE A 19 13.28 -0.67 -19.04
C ILE A 19 12.62 0.20 -17.97
N LEU A 20 12.92 1.49 -17.91
CA LEU A 20 12.29 2.46 -17.00
C LEU A 20 10.77 2.46 -17.17
N LYS A 21 10.28 2.54 -18.41
CA LYS A 21 8.85 2.50 -18.69
C LYS A 21 8.20 1.21 -18.20
N ILE A 22 8.78 0.05 -18.50
CA ILE A 22 8.25 -1.24 -18.08
C ILE A 22 8.19 -1.34 -16.55
N LEU A 23 9.26 -0.97 -15.85
CA LEU A 23 9.30 -1.05 -14.39
C LEU A 23 8.29 -0.10 -13.73
N SER A 24 8.12 1.12 -14.27
CA SER A 24 7.09 2.04 -13.77
C SER A 24 5.66 1.53 -14.05
N GLU A 25 5.44 0.88 -15.19
CA GLU A 25 4.15 0.23 -15.48
C GLU A 25 3.87 -0.96 -14.56
N CYS A 26 4.90 -1.72 -14.16
CA CYS A 26 4.76 -2.81 -13.20
C CYS A 26 4.28 -2.32 -11.84
N ALA A 27 4.68 -1.13 -11.40
CA ALA A 27 4.19 -0.52 -10.16
C ALA A 27 2.66 -0.31 -10.16
N LEU A 28 2.08 -0.04 -11.32
CA LEU A 28 0.65 0.23 -11.50
C LEU A 28 -0.15 -1.03 -11.82
N LYS A 29 0.38 -1.88 -12.69
CA LYS A 29 -0.36 -3.01 -13.26
C LYS A 29 -0.18 -4.31 -12.47
N LEU A 30 0.89 -4.43 -11.68
CA LEU A 30 1.25 -5.63 -10.93
C LEU A 30 1.51 -5.31 -9.44
N PRO A 31 0.55 -4.68 -8.73
CA PRO A 31 0.74 -4.25 -7.34
C PRO A 31 1.05 -5.41 -6.38
N ASP A 32 0.59 -6.63 -6.68
CA ASP A 32 0.87 -7.83 -5.88
C ASP A 32 2.34 -8.28 -5.96
N LYS A 33 3.07 -7.82 -6.96
CA LYS A 33 4.50 -8.11 -7.17
C LYS A 33 5.39 -6.92 -6.83
N CYS A 34 4.87 -5.95 -6.08
CA CYS A 34 5.56 -4.73 -5.70
C CYS A 34 6.97 -5.02 -5.19
N THR A 35 7.12 -5.85 -4.16
CA THR A 35 8.41 -6.14 -3.51
C THR A 35 9.42 -6.83 -4.42
N ILE A 36 8.97 -7.54 -5.45
CA ILE A 36 9.85 -8.15 -6.47
C ILE A 36 10.49 -7.06 -7.35
N TYR A 37 9.67 -6.13 -7.83
CA TYR A 37 10.15 -5.07 -8.72
C TYR A 37 10.96 -4.00 -7.98
N THR A 38 10.60 -3.68 -6.73
CA THR A 38 11.40 -2.77 -5.90
C THR A 38 12.77 -3.35 -5.59
N THR A 39 12.86 -4.65 -5.29
CA THR A 39 14.14 -5.35 -5.11
C THR A 39 14.97 -5.32 -6.40
N LEU A 40 14.34 -5.55 -7.56
CA LEU A 40 15.04 -5.49 -8.84
C LEU A 40 15.58 -4.07 -9.12
N ILE A 41 14.79 -3.02 -8.85
CA ILE A 41 15.25 -1.63 -8.97
C ILE A 41 16.41 -1.37 -7.99
N GLY A 42 16.33 -1.89 -6.77
CA GLY A 42 17.43 -1.81 -5.80
C GLY A 42 18.72 -2.39 -6.35
N LEU A 43 18.69 -3.61 -6.89
CA LEU A 43 19.84 -4.25 -7.51
C LEU A 43 20.39 -3.46 -8.72
N LEU A 44 19.52 -2.87 -9.52
CA LEU A 44 19.94 -2.02 -10.63
C LEU A 44 20.55 -0.69 -10.13
N ASN A 45 20.02 -0.12 -9.05
CA ASN A 45 20.57 1.10 -8.45
C ASN A 45 21.99 0.89 -7.90
N THR A 46 22.31 -0.28 -7.33
CA THR A 46 23.68 -0.59 -6.88
C THR A 46 24.69 -0.56 -8.04
N LYS A 47 24.26 -0.90 -9.24
CA LYS A 47 25.08 -0.95 -10.45
C LYS A 47 25.11 0.38 -11.21
N ASN A 48 24.00 1.08 -11.22
CA ASN A 48 23.82 2.32 -11.96
C ASN A 48 22.98 3.32 -11.16
N TYR A 49 23.65 4.18 -10.40
CA TYR A 49 23.02 5.20 -9.58
C TYR A 49 22.07 6.11 -10.38
N ASN A 50 22.49 6.57 -11.57
CA ASN A 50 21.68 7.46 -12.40
C ASN A 50 20.35 6.79 -12.84
N PHE A 51 20.38 5.49 -13.11
CA PHE A 51 19.16 4.73 -13.42
C PHE A 51 18.18 4.74 -12.25
N GLY A 52 18.66 4.50 -11.03
CA GLY A 52 17.84 4.57 -9.82
C GLY A 52 17.18 5.95 -9.64
N GLY A 53 17.95 7.03 -9.84
CA GLY A 53 17.44 8.40 -9.77
C GLY A 53 16.35 8.69 -10.80
N GLU A 54 16.56 8.31 -12.07
CA GLU A 54 15.57 8.49 -13.13
C GLU A 54 14.29 7.67 -12.87
N CYS A 55 14.44 6.48 -12.29
CA CYS A 55 13.30 5.65 -11.88
C CYS A 55 12.47 6.34 -10.78
N VAL A 56 13.12 6.89 -9.75
CA VAL A 56 12.47 7.64 -8.67
C VAL A 56 11.74 8.86 -9.21
N GLU A 57 12.39 9.65 -10.08
CA GLU A 57 11.75 10.82 -10.71
C GLU A 57 10.53 10.45 -11.52
N LEU A 58 10.60 9.37 -12.31
CA LEU A 58 9.48 8.89 -13.13
C LEU A 58 8.31 8.45 -12.27
N LEU A 59 8.57 7.70 -11.19
CA LEU A 59 7.52 7.24 -10.25
C LEU A 59 6.83 8.41 -9.55
N ILE A 60 7.58 9.43 -9.10
CA ILE A 60 6.99 10.61 -8.47
C ILE A 60 6.21 11.47 -9.47
N ARG A 61 6.68 11.57 -10.71
CA ARG A 61 5.92 12.24 -11.78
C ARG A 61 4.60 11.51 -12.03
N SER A 62 4.64 10.17 -12.14
CA SER A 62 3.43 9.36 -12.31
C SER A 62 2.48 9.51 -11.13
N LEU A 63 2.98 9.58 -9.89
CA LEU A 63 2.16 9.83 -8.71
C LEU A 63 1.46 11.19 -8.77
N LYS A 64 2.18 12.24 -9.14
CA LYS A 64 1.59 13.59 -9.35
C LYS A 64 0.49 13.57 -10.41
N ASP A 65 0.71 12.88 -11.51
CA ASP A 65 -0.25 12.78 -12.61
C ASP A 65 -1.49 11.96 -12.20
N CYS A 66 -1.31 10.87 -11.44
CA CYS A 66 -2.42 10.10 -10.89
C CYS A 66 -3.28 10.93 -9.93
N LEU A 67 -2.66 11.71 -9.03
CA LEU A 67 -3.40 12.57 -8.10
C LEU A 67 -4.15 13.69 -8.83
N LYS A 68 -3.55 14.31 -9.86
CA LYS A 68 -4.20 15.35 -10.67
C LYS A 68 -5.36 14.80 -11.50
N SER A 69 -5.23 13.57 -11.99
CA SER A 69 -6.27 12.92 -12.82
C SER A 69 -7.26 12.08 -12.02
N SER A 70 -7.25 12.18 -10.69
CA SER A 70 -8.15 11.44 -9.79
C SER A 70 -8.06 9.92 -9.92
N LYS A 71 -6.90 9.39 -10.30
CA LYS A 71 -6.61 7.96 -10.36
C LYS A 71 -6.14 7.45 -9.00
N TRP A 72 -7.06 7.42 -8.05
CA TRP A 72 -6.78 7.22 -6.62
C TRP A 72 -6.18 5.85 -6.30
N GLU A 73 -6.62 4.81 -6.98
CA GLU A 73 -6.10 3.45 -6.77
C GLU A 73 -4.66 3.33 -7.29
N GLU A 74 -4.39 3.86 -8.49
CA GLU A 74 -3.04 3.90 -9.07
C GLU A 74 -2.09 4.74 -8.18
N ALA A 75 -2.56 5.88 -7.68
CA ALA A 75 -1.79 6.71 -6.76
C ALA A 75 -1.43 5.94 -5.48
N ARG A 76 -2.35 5.17 -4.92
CA ARG A 76 -2.10 4.32 -3.74
C ARG A 76 -1.04 3.25 -4.02
N TYR A 77 -1.10 2.59 -5.18
CA TYR A 77 -0.07 1.62 -5.56
C TYR A 77 1.31 2.25 -5.68
N LEU A 78 1.39 3.46 -6.25
CA LEU A 78 2.65 4.20 -6.35
C LEU A 78 3.19 4.61 -4.98
N VAL A 79 2.35 5.07 -4.06
CA VAL A 79 2.77 5.37 -2.67
C VAL A 79 3.38 4.13 -2.01
N ARG A 80 2.73 2.97 -2.12
CA ARG A 80 3.24 1.70 -1.61
C ARG A 80 4.57 1.31 -2.26
N PHE A 81 4.65 1.43 -3.58
CA PHE A 81 5.86 1.09 -4.34
C PHE A 81 7.05 1.98 -3.96
N VAL A 82 6.84 3.28 -3.89
CA VAL A 82 7.85 4.26 -3.47
C VAL A 82 8.28 3.99 -2.01
N SER A 83 7.33 3.62 -1.14
CA SER A 83 7.63 3.25 0.23
C SER A 83 8.52 2.01 0.32
N ASP A 84 8.24 0.98 -0.47
CA ASP A 84 9.05 -0.25 -0.46
C ASP A 84 10.45 -0.06 -1.07
N LEU A 85 10.66 0.94 -1.93
CA LEU A 85 11.99 1.31 -2.41
C LEU A 85 12.93 1.82 -1.30
N VAL A 86 12.41 2.24 -0.15
CA VAL A 86 13.21 2.56 1.04
C VAL A 86 13.84 1.31 1.63
N ASN A 87 13.08 0.20 1.69
CA ASN A 87 13.60 -1.09 2.12
C ASN A 87 14.73 -1.62 1.22
N CYS A 88 14.69 -1.25 -0.05
CA CYS A 88 15.70 -1.63 -1.04
C CYS A 88 16.86 -0.62 -1.15
N HIS A 89 16.96 0.32 -0.22
CA HIS A 89 17.99 1.37 -0.15
C HIS A 89 18.09 2.26 -1.40
N VAL A 90 17.00 2.37 -2.17
CA VAL A 90 16.94 3.29 -3.32
C VAL A 90 16.57 4.70 -2.88
N ILE A 91 15.64 4.82 -1.92
CA ILE A 91 15.12 6.09 -1.42
C ILE A 91 15.49 6.26 0.05
N SER A 92 15.86 7.48 0.45
CA SER A 92 16.16 7.79 1.85
C SER A 92 14.88 7.81 2.70
N ALA A 93 14.96 7.23 3.91
CA ALA A 93 13.83 7.20 4.86
C ALA A 93 13.31 8.60 5.20
N GLY A 94 14.21 9.57 5.34
CA GLY A 94 13.85 10.97 5.64
C GLY A 94 13.03 11.62 4.52
N SER A 95 13.38 11.37 3.24
CA SER A 95 12.63 11.95 2.13
C SER A 95 11.26 11.27 1.93
N LEU A 96 11.15 9.97 2.22
CA LEU A 96 9.85 9.31 2.24
C LEU A 96 8.97 9.88 3.35
N LEU A 97 9.50 10.05 4.56
CA LEU A 97 8.72 10.64 5.66
C LEU A 97 8.20 12.02 5.31
N GLN A 98 8.99 12.84 4.64
CA GLN A 98 8.53 14.15 4.16
C GLN A 98 7.37 14.04 3.16
N LEU A 99 7.40 13.06 2.25
CA LEU A 99 6.29 12.78 1.35
C LEU A 99 5.03 12.35 2.11
N LEU A 100 5.18 11.45 3.09
CA LEU A 100 4.06 10.98 3.90
C LEU A 100 3.52 12.08 4.82
N ASP A 101 4.36 12.95 5.38
CA ASP A 101 3.94 14.13 6.15
C ASP A 101 3.11 15.09 5.28
N ASN A 102 3.48 15.35 4.04
CA ASN A 102 2.66 16.15 3.12
C ASN A 102 1.28 15.53 2.86
N PHE A 103 1.18 14.20 2.90
CA PHE A 103 -0.11 13.50 2.81
C PHE A 103 -0.91 13.61 4.11
N VAL A 104 -0.24 13.57 5.26
CA VAL A 104 -0.88 13.83 6.56
C VAL A 104 -1.39 15.25 6.65
N ASP A 105 -0.63 16.24 6.16
CA ASP A 105 -1.08 17.63 6.09
C ASP A 105 -2.35 17.77 5.24
N ALA A 106 -2.42 17.08 4.10
CA ALA A 106 -3.64 17.04 3.28
C ALA A 106 -4.82 16.33 3.99
N ALA A 107 -4.54 15.35 4.87
CA ALA A 107 -5.57 14.73 5.70
C ALA A 107 -6.05 15.64 6.83
N LEU A 108 -5.24 16.58 7.26
CA LEU A 108 -5.56 17.56 8.31
C LEU A 108 -6.12 18.86 7.78
N GLU A 109 -6.12 19.07 6.47
CA GLU A 109 -6.62 20.28 5.80
C GLU A 109 -8.07 20.57 6.21
N GLU A 110 -8.34 21.80 6.62
CA GLU A 110 -9.68 22.25 7.01
C GLU A 110 -10.48 22.77 5.82
N GLY A 111 -11.80 22.72 5.92
CA GLY A 111 -12.68 23.22 4.85
C GLY A 111 -12.81 22.34 3.62
N VAL A 112 -12.19 21.15 3.61
CA VAL A 112 -12.27 20.18 2.51
C VAL A 112 -13.14 18.98 2.89
N PRO A 113 -13.71 18.25 1.89
CA PRO A 113 -14.53 17.09 2.16
C PRO A 113 -13.78 16.00 2.94
N GLN A 114 -14.46 15.38 3.92
CA GLN A 114 -13.86 14.33 4.74
C GLN A 114 -13.35 13.14 3.89
N VAL A 115 -14.05 12.79 2.78
CA VAL A 115 -13.59 11.70 1.88
C VAL A 115 -12.20 11.94 1.29
N ARG A 116 -11.84 13.20 1.00
CA ARG A 116 -10.47 13.58 0.60
C ARG A 116 -9.48 13.29 1.73
N ARG A 117 -9.79 13.79 2.91
CA ARG A 117 -8.96 13.65 4.11
C ARG A 117 -8.77 12.18 4.49
N ASP A 118 -9.86 11.40 4.45
CA ASP A 118 -9.84 9.95 4.68
C ASP A 118 -8.96 9.22 3.67
N TRP A 119 -8.98 9.61 2.40
CA TRP A 119 -8.15 8.98 1.38
C TRP A 119 -6.66 9.20 1.64
N PHE A 120 -6.24 10.41 2.00
CA PHE A 120 -4.85 10.70 2.31
C PHE A 120 -4.39 9.97 3.57
N ALA A 121 -5.18 9.98 4.66
CA ALA A 121 -4.90 9.20 5.86
C ALA A 121 -4.78 7.70 5.55
N TYR A 122 -5.71 7.17 4.76
CA TYR A 122 -5.68 5.78 4.32
C TYR A 122 -4.43 5.45 3.50
N SER A 123 -4.03 6.31 2.58
CA SER A 123 -2.84 6.09 1.74
C SER A 123 -1.57 5.98 2.56
N VAL A 124 -1.40 6.82 3.59
CA VAL A 124 -0.27 6.74 4.51
C VAL A 124 -0.33 5.45 5.31
N LEU A 125 -1.44 5.18 5.99
CA LEU A 125 -1.57 4.00 6.86
C LEU A 125 -1.41 2.69 6.09
N SER A 126 -1.90 2.61 4.85
CA SER A 126 -1.79 1.41 4.03
C SER A 126 -0.38 1.14 3.50
N ALA A 127 0.51 2.12 3.51
CA ALA A 127 1.92 1.95 3.12
C ALA A 127 2.80 1.46 4.29
N LEU A 128 2.43 1.77 5.53
CA LEU A 128 3.24 1.47 6.72
C LEU A 128 3.56 -0.02 6.93
N PRO A 129 2.70 -1.01 6.62
CA PRO A 129 3.08 -2.42 6.72
C PRO A 129 4.30 -2.79 5.88
N TRP A 130 4.52 -2.09 4.76
CA TRP A 130 5.70 -2.32 3.90
C TRP A 130 6.96 -1.71 4.47
N VAL A 131 6.92 -0.46 4.97
CA VAL A 131 8.11 0.32 5.28
C VAL A 131 8.25 0.71 6.75
N GLY A 132 7.23 0.44 7.58
CA GLY A 132 7.18 0.91 8.96
C GLY A 132 8.38 0.48 9.80
N ARG A 133 8.91 -0.73 9.59
CA ARG A 133 10.11 -1.21 10.28
C ARG A 133 11.34 -0.36 9.95
N GLU A 134 11.60 -0.11 8.68
CA GLU A 134 12.74 0.67 8.24
C GLU A 134 12.66 2.14 8.71
N LEU A 135 11.44 2.71 8.70
CA LEU A 135 11.21 4.05 9.25
C LEU A 135 11.39 4.08 10.77
N TYR A 136 10.93 3.06 11.47
CA TYR A 136 11.11 2.95 12.92
C TYR A 136 12.60 2.86 13.30
N GLU A 137 13.36 2.00 12.62
CA GLU A 137 14.78 1.82 12.90
C GLU A 137 15.62 3.08 12.62
N LYS A 138 15.25 3.88 11.61
CA LYS A 138 16.03 5.05 11.17
C LYS A 138 15.50 6.39 11.65
N LYS A 139 14.18 6.50 11.89
CA LYS A 139 13.45 7.76 12.07
C LYS A 139 12.27 7.62 13.04
N GLU A 140 12.48 6.98 14.18
CA GLU A 140 11.44 6.65 15.15
C GLU A 140 10.63 7.88 15.61
N SER A 141 11.30 8.96 16.02
CA SER A 141 10.62 10.15 16.53
C SER A 141 9.75 10.85 15.50
N GLU A 142 10.20 10.93 14.25
CA GLU A 142 9.43 11.51 13.15
C GLU A 142 8.24 10.62 12.79
N LEU A 143 8.43 9.30 12.77
CA LEU A 143 7.34 8.33 12.55
C LEU A 143 6.28 8.43 13.64
N ASP A 144 6.69 8.51 14.90
CA ASP A 144 5.78 8.63 16.05
C ASP A 144 4.99 9.93 16.03
N ARG A 145 5.62 11.03 15.67
CA ARG A 145 4.93 12.32 15.49
C ARG A 145 3.86 12.22 14.39
N MET A 146 4.20 11.62 13.26
CA MET A 146 3.27 11.41 12.14
C MET A 146 2.08 10.53 12.56
N LEU A 147 2.33 9.42 13.26
CA LEU A 147 1.29 8.54 13.79
C LEU A 147 0.40 9.25 14.80
N GLY A 148 0.94 10.10 15.68
CA GLY A 148 0.18 10.91 16.60
C GLY A 148 -0.79 11.88 15.90
N SER A 149 -0.34 12.52 14.82
CA SER A 149 -1.19 13.39 13.97
C SER A 149 -2.35 12.63 13.34
N LEU A 150 -2.07 11.44 12.79
CA LEU A 150 -3.10 10.56 12.21
C LEU A 150 -4.08 10.04 13.26
N GLU A 151 -3.60 9.66 14.45
CA GLU A 151 -4.47 9.26 15.56
C GLU A 151 -5.43 10.40 15.95
N GLY A 152 -4.91 11.62 16.06
CA GLY A 152 -5.71 12.82 16.32
C GLY A 152 -6.80 13.03 15.25
N TYR A 153 -6.48 12.81 13.98
CA TYR A 153 -7.43 12.86 12.89
C TYR A 153 -8.51 11.79 13.02
N ILE A 154 -8.12 10.52 13.18
CA ILE A 154 -9.04 9.39 13.25
C ILE A 154 -10.01 9.52 14.43
N LYS A 155 -9.57 10.07 15.56
CA LYS A 155 -10.42 10.32 16.73
C LYS A 155 -11.46 11.43 16.50
N ARG A 156 -11.13 12.45 15.70
CA ARG A 156 -11.97 13.64 15.49
C ARG A 156 -12.87 13.56 14.26
N ARG A 157 -12.59 12.63 13.33
CA ARG A 157 -13.40 12.50 12.11
C ARG A 157 -14.84 12.07 12.41
N ASN A 158 -15.77 12.50 11.58
CA ASN A 158 -17.14 12.03 11.67
C ASN A 158 -17.21 10.56 11.26
N LYS A 159 -17.80 9.74 12.11
CA LYS A 159 -17.97 8.31 11.86
C LYS A 159 -19.40 8.02 11.43
N THR A 160 -19.53 7.21 10.39
CA THR A 160 -20.83 6.73 9.94
C THR A 160 -21.20 5.53 10.79
N HIS A 161 -22.37 5.60 11.47
CA HIS A 161 -22.88 4.46 12.20
C HIS A 161 -23.46 3.46 11.20
N HIS A 162 -22.76 2.37 10.99
CA HIS A 162 -23.25 1.27 10.17
C HIS A 162 -24.16 0.35 10.98
N THR A 163 -25.22 -0.12 10.32
CA THR A 163 -26.13 -1.12 10.93
C THR A 163 -25.37 -2.41 11.22
N ALA A 164 -25.54 -2.95 12.42
CA ALA A 164 -24.92 -4.22 12.77
C ALA A 164 -25.40 -5.33 11.83
N LEU A 165 -24.47 -6.07 11.26
CA LEU A 165 -24.77 -7.18 10.36
C LEU A 165 -25.02 -8.47 11.13
N ARG A 166 -26.13 -9.15 10.80
CA ARG A 166 -26.39 -10.53 11.19
C ARG A 166 -26.22 -11.43 9.99
N VAL A 167 -25.32 -12.38 10.09
CA VAL A 167 -25.09 -13.38 9.03
C VAL A 167 -26.09 -14.51 9.13
N PHE A 168 -26.41 -14.93 10.35
CA PHE A 168 -27.45 -15.93 10.67
C PHE A 168 -28.44 -15.35 11.67
N ARG A 169 -29.69 -15.87 11.70
CA ARG A 169 -30.69 -15.43 12.67
C ARG A 169 -30.30 -15.68 14.12
N SER A 170 -29.47 -16.69 14.36
CA SER A 170 -28.93 -17.07 15.68
C SER A 170 -27.71 -16.28 16.10
N ASP A 171 -27.11 -15.52 15.19
CA ASP A 171 -25.87 -14.79 15.49
C ASP A 171 -26.15 -13.52 16.27
N ASN A 172 -25.26 -13.18 17.18
CA ASN A 172 -25.19 -11.82 17.72
C ASN A 172 -24.88 -10.84 16.57
N PRO A 173 -25.49 -9.65 16.58
CA PRO A 173 -25.15 -8.63 15.58
C PRO A 173 -23.66 -8.31 15.62
N HIS A 174 -23.00 -8.35 14.47
CA HIS A 174 -21.60 -7.94 14.35
C HIS A 174 -21.56 -6.41 14.14
N PRO A 175 -20.97 -5.63 15.05
CA PRO A 175 -20.79 -4.21 14.85
C PRO A 175 -19.93 -3.98 13.60
N GLN A 176 -20.35 -3.05 12.78
CA GLN A 176 -19.56 -2.63 11.62
C GLN A 176 -18.58 -1.56 12.07
N GLU A 177 -17.29 -1.79 11.84
CA GLU A 177 -16.26 -0.80 12.06
C GLU A 177 -15.90 -0.14 10.72
N GLU A 178 -15.54 1.12 10.78
CA GLU A 178 -15.06 1.81 9.61
C GLU A 178 -13.63 1.34 9.27
N TYR A 179 -13.34 1.25 7.96
CA TYR A 179 -12.07 0.72 7.46
C TYR A 179 -10.84 1.44 8.02
N LEU A 180 -10.90 2.77 8.23
CA LEU A 180 -9.80 3.52 8.83
C LEU A 180 -9.56 3.17 10.30
N ASP A 181 -10.62 2.92 11.07
CA ASP A 181 -10.49 2.49 12.46
C ASP A 181 -9.85 1.09 12.53
N CYS A 182 -10.28 0.17 11.66
CA CYS A 182 -9.70 -1.17 11.56
C CYS A 182 -8.22 -1.12 11.18
N LEU A 183 -7.89 -0.36 10.13
CA LEU A 183 -6.52 -0.19 9.68
C LEU A 183 -5.64 0.46 10.76
N TRP A 184 -6.17 1.47 11.45
CA TRP A 184 -5.46 2.10 12.56
C TRP A 184 -5.16 1.12 13.72
N GLN A 185 -6.11 0.25 14.06
CA GLN A 185 -5.87 -0.79 15.08
C GLN A 185 -4.77 -1.75 14.64
N GLN A 186 -4.76 -2.14 13.36
CA GLN A 186 -3.70 -2.99 12.81
C GLN A 186 -2.33 -2.31 12.84
N ILE A 187 -2.25 -1.04 12.50
CA ILE A 187 -1.00 -0.27 12.58
C ILE A 187 -0.51 -0.14 14.03
N LYS A 188 -1.40 0.12 14.99
CA LYS A 188 -1.02 0.14 16.41
C LYS A 188 -0.47 -1.20 16.87
N ARG A 189 -1.06 -2.30 16.42
CA ARG A 189 -0.57 -3.64 16.74
C ARG A 189 0.80 -3.89 16.11
N LEU A 190 0.98 -3.56 14.84
CA LEU A 190 2.29 -3.65 14.19
C LEU A 190 3.37 -2.87 14.94
N ARG A 191 3.03 -1.64 15.38
CA ARG A 191 3.96 -0.84 16.18
C ARG A 191 4.31 -1.53 17.49
N SER A 192 3.34 -2.12 18.22
CA SER A 192 3.60 -2.86 19.46
C SER A 192 4.45 -4.10 19.22
N ASP A 193 4.34 -4.72 18.05
CA ASP A 193 5.11 -5.89 17.63
C ASP A 193 6.43 -5.50 16.90
N MET A 194 6.96 -4.30 17.16
CA MET A 194 8.21 -3.78 16.58
C MET A 194 8.22 -3.80 15.05
N TRP A 195 7.08 -3.54 14.44
CA TRP A 195 6.86 -3.52 12.98
C TRP A 195 7.19 -4.85 12.28
N ILE A 196 7.11 -5.96 12.99
CA ILE A 196 7.31 -7.29 12.43
C ILE A 196 6.05 -7.71 11.68
N GLU A 197 6.09 -7.52 10.35
CA GLU A 197 5.06 -7.96 9.43
C GLU A 197 5.49 -9.28 8.78
N LYS A 198 4.63 -10.32 8.85
CA LYS A 198 4.97 -11.70 8.49
C LYS A 198 4.44 -12.14 7.13
N HIS A 199 3.50 -11.40 6.56
CA HIS A 199 2.76 -11.85 5.37
C HIS A 199 3.28 -11.23 4.07
N ILE A 200 4.03 -10.12 4.14
CA ILE A 200 4.64 -9.49 2.97
C ILE A 200 5.92 -10.24 2.63
N VAL A 201 5.97 -10.77 1.41
CA VAL A 201 7.20 -11.38 0.88
C VAL A 201 8.23 -10.28 0.64
N ARG A 202 9.43 -10.43 1.20
CA ARG A 202 10.49 -9.42 1.18
C ARG A 202 11.75 -9.96 0.51
N PRO A 203 11.79 -10.01 -0.83
CA PRO A 203 12.94 -10.58 -1.55
C PRO A 203 14.24 -9.82 -1.30
N TYR A 204 14.17 -8.51 -1.01
CA TYR A 204 15.33 -7.67 -0.74
C TYR A 204 16.19 -8.19 0.43
N LEU A 205 15.60 -8.88 1.41
CA LEU A 205 16.34 -9.45 2.56
C LEU A 205 17.44 -10.44 2.13
N ALA A 206 17.26 -11.12 0.99
CA ALA A 206 18.27 -12.00 0.44
C ALA A 206 19.46 -11.26 -0.19
N PHE A 207 19.32 -9.94 -0.41
CA PHE A 207 20.30 -9.09 -1.07
C PHE A 207 20.73 -7.90 -0.21
N ASP A 208 20.36 -7.90 1.06
CA ASP A 208 20.56 -6.77 1.96
C ASP A 208 22.01 -6.29 2.03
N SER A 209 22.97 -7.24 2.08
CA SER A 209 24.41 -6.93 2.09
C SER A 209 24.88 -6.16 0.85
N VAL A 210 24.23 -6.36 -0.30
CA VAL A 210 24.56 -5.66 -1.55
C VAL A 210 23.80 -4.35 -1.63
N LEU A 211 22.54 -4.35 -1.22
CA LEU A 211 21.66 -3.19 -1.31
C LEU A 211 22.05 -2.07 -0.35
N CYS A 212 22.53 -2.40 0.86
CA CYS A 212 22.92 -1.42 1.87
C CYS A 212 24.15 -0.58 1.49
N GLU A 213 24.95 -1.04 0.53
CA GLU A 213 26.10 -0.29 0.00
C GLU A 213 25.70 0.79 -1.02
N ALA A 214 24.46 0.77 -1.51
CA ALA A 214 24.00 1.68 -2.53
C ALA A 214 23.78 3.11 -1.99
N LEU A 215 24.12 4.09 -2.81
CA LEU A 215 23.73 5.48 -2.55
C LEU A 215 22.21 5.64 -2.74
N GLN A 216 21.60 6.33 -1.80
CA GLN A 216 20.16 6.58 -1.78
C GLN A 216 19.82 7.90 -2.48
N HIS A 217 18.64 7.94 -3.09
CA HIS A 217 18.07 9.15 -3.67
C HIS A 217 17.10 9.83 -2.70
N ASN A 218 17.00 11.14 -2.83
CA ASN A 218 15.91 11.89 -2.21
C ASN A 218 14.75 12.02 -3.20
N LEU A 219 13.54 11.97 -2.66
CA LEU A 219 12.34 12.19 -3.48
C LEU A 219 12.27 13.65 -3.94
N PRO A 220 11.89 13.92 -5.20
CA PRO A 220 11.52 15.27 -5.60
C PRO A 220 10.37 15.78 -4.74
N GLY A 221 10.45 17.04 -4.32
CA GLY A 221 9.41 17.67 -3.50
C GLY A 221 8.02 17.47 -4.13
N MET A 222 7.08 16.97 -3.34
CA MET A 222 5.72 16.70 -3.78
C MET A 222 4.73 17.18 -2.73
N VAL A 223 3.87 18.11 -3.15
CA VAL A 223 2.70 18.54 -2.38
C VAL A 223 1.46 18.01 -3.09
N PRO A 224 0.50 17.41 -2.37
CA PRO A 224 -0.77 17.01 -2.94
C PRO A 224 -1.47 18.18 -3.65
N PRO A 225 -2.16 17.95 -4.78
CA PRO A 225 -2.90 19.01 -5.45
C PRO A 225 -3.98 19.56 -4.52
N PRO A 226 -4.29 20.88 -4.58
CA PRO A 226 -5.35 21.46 -3.78
C PRO A 226 -6.70 20.82 -4.12
N HIS A 227 -7.63 20.87 -3.16
CA HIS A 227 -8.98 20.37 -3.39
C HIS A 227 -9.67 21.19 -4.48
N HIS A 228 -10.29 20.50 -5.43
CA HIS A 228 -11.19 21.12 -6.41
C HIS A 228 -12.60 20.55 -6.22
N PRO A 229 -13.67 21.38 -6.22
CA PRO A 229 -15.04 20.92 -5.95
C PRO A 229 -15.55 19.82 -6.88
N SER A 230 -15.07 19.78 -8.14
CA SER A 230 -15.43 18.74 -9.11
C SER A 230 -14.68 17.42 -8.92
N THR A 231 -13.71 17.34 -7.98
CA THR A 231 -12.92 16.14 -7.76
C THR A 231 -13.74 15.09 -7.02
N ALA A 232 -13.99 13.96 -7.67
CA ALA A 232 -14.60 12.81 -7.03
C ALA A 232 -13.53 12.00 -6.27
N TYR A 233 -13.78 11.70 -5.02
CA TYR A 233 -12.94 10.81 -4.20
C TYR A 233 -13.63 9.47 -4.03
N PRO A 234 -12.86 8.37 -3.98
CA PRO A 234 -13.45 7.06 -3.77
C PRO A 234 -14.09 7.01 -2.38
N LEU A 235 -15.35 6.62 -2.34
CA LEU A 235 -15.99 6.28 -1.07
C LEU A 235 -15.30 5.05 -0.48
N PRO A 236 -15.01 5.06 0.82
CA PRO A 236 -14.44 3.89 1.47
C PRO A 236 -15.43 2.73 1.36
N GLN A 237 -15.06 1.70 0.62
CA GLN A 237 -15.80 0.43 0.63
C GLN A 237 -15.43 -0.31 1.91
N VAL A 238 -16.20 -0.05 2.96
CA VAL A 238 -15.92 -0.46 4.33
C VAL A 238 -15.55 -1.94 4.46
N ILE A 239 -16.20 -2.80 3.70
CA ILE A 239 -16.08 -4.25 3.88
C ILE A 239 -14.81 -4.83 3.25
N PHE A 240 -14.43 -4.37 2.05
CA PHE A 240 -13.27 -4.93 1.35
C PHE A 240 -11.94 -4.39 1.87
N ARG A 241 -11.93 -3.18 2.41
CA ARG A 241 -10.70 -2.53 2.89
C ARG A 241 -10.29 -2.95 4.30
N MET A 242 -11.20 -3.55 5.06
CA MET A 242 -10.84 -4.22 6.32
C MET A 242 -9.80 -5.32 6.14
N PHE A 243 -9.63 -5.82 4.91
CA PHE A 243 -8.76 -6.94 4.58
C PHE A 243 -7.50 -6.55 3.81
N ASP A 244 -7.26 -5.27 3.60
CA ASP A 244 -6.04 -4.81 2.93
C ASP A 244 -4.77 -5.29 3.66
N TYR A 245 -4.90 -5.50 4.97
CA TYR A 245 -3.87 -6.05 5.81
C TYR A 245 -4.50 -6.78 7.01
N THR A 246 -4.14 -8.03 7.23
CA THR A 246 -4.53 -8.82 8.41
C THR A 246 -3.42 -9.77 8.80
N ASP A 247 -3.19 -9.93 10.09
CA ASP A 247 -2.18 -10.85 10.63
C ASP A 247 -2.76 -12.25 10.90
N CYS A 248 -4.04 -12.46 10.72
CA CYS A 248 -4.68 -13.75 10.94
C CYS A 248 -5.45 -14.22 9.71
N PRO A 249 -4.82 -15.01 8.83
CA PRO A 249 -5.45 -15.55 7.62
C PRO A 249 -6.76 -16.30 7.90
N GLU A 250 -6.81 -17.07 9.00
CA GLU A 250 -7.99 -17.87 9.37
C GLU A 250 -9.20 -17.03 9.73
N VAL A 251 -8.99 -15.96 10.51
CA VAL A 251 -10.08 -15.04 10.89
C VAL A 251 -10.61 -14.32 9.65
N SER A 252 -9.74 -13.92 8.76
CA SER A 252 -10.11 -13.24 7.53
C SER A 252 -10.83 -14.18 6.58
N CYS A 253 -10.40 -15.43 6.42
CA CYS A 253 -11.12 -16.43 5.64
C CYS A 253 -12.52 -16.67 6.16
N LYS A 254 -12.68 -16.82 7.49
CA LYS A 254 -14.00 -16.97 8.11
C LYS A 254 -14.90 -15.74 7.86
N THR A 255 -14.33 -14.55 7.94
CA THR A 255 -15.06 -13.30 7.71
C THR A 255 -15.44 -13.13 6.24
N ILE A 256 -14.56 -13.46 5.31
CA ILE A 256 -14.87 -13.46 3.86
C ILE A 256 -15.97 -14.47 3.54
N LEU A 257 -15.87 -15.69 4.07
CA LEU A 257 -16.91 -16.70 3.86
C LEU A 257 -18.27 -16.27 4.44
N LYS A 258 -18.26 -15.61 5.61
CA LYS A 258 -19.47 -15.01 6.16
C LYS A 258 -20.04 -13.93 5.24
N PHE A 259 -19.20 -13.03 4.77
CA PHE A 259 -19.58 -11.98 3.84
C PHE A 259 -20.18 -12.56 2.55
N MET A 260 -19.48 -13.51 1.93
CA MET A 260 -19.96 -14.17 0.71
C MET A 260 -21.34 -14.80 0.90
N ARG A 261 -21.57 -15.46 2.04
CA ARG A 261 -22.87 -16.06 2.37
C ARG A 261 -23.95 -15.00 2.56
N THR A 262 -23.63 -13.87 3.20
CA THR A 262 -24.56 -12.75 3.43
C THR A 262 -25.07 -12.15 2.13
N PHE A 263 -24.21 -12.06 1.09
CA PHE A 263 -24.58 -11.55 -0.23
C PHE A 263 -25.07 -12.65 -1.21
N GLY A 264 -25.40 -13.84 -0.71
CA GLY A 264 -25.96 -14.92 -1.53
C GLY A 264 -24.95 -15.65 -2.41
N PHE A 265 -23.65 -15.43 -2.19
CA PHE A 265 -22.60 -16.19 -2.86
C PHE A 265 -22.51 -17.59 -2.21
N ASN A 266 -23.14 -18.56 -2.85
CA ASN A 266 -23.00 -19.94 -2.41
C ASN A 266 -21.79 -20.56 -3.12
N SER A 267 -20.84 -21.08 -2.35
CA SER A 267 -19.60 -21.69 -2.88
C SER A 267 -19.85 -22.81 -3.90
N SER A 268 -20.98 -23.51 -3.79
CA SER A 268 -21.36 -24.57 -4.74
C SER A 268 -21.89 -24.06 -6.09
N ARG A 269 -22.26 -22.79 -6.22
CA ARG A 269 -22.77 -22.17 -7.45
C ARG A 269 -21.80 -21.22 -8.14
N LEU A 270 -20.60 -21.04 -7.62
CA LEU A 270 -19.58 -20.23 -8.24
C LEU A 270 -19.06 -20.96 -9.49
N THR A 271 -19.39 -20.44 -10.67
CA THR A 271 -18.78 -20.89 -11.93
C THR A 271 -17.27 -20.61 -11.89
N MET A 272 -16.49 -21.34 -12.69
CA MET A 272 -15.02 -21.09 -12.78
C MET A 272 -14.71 -19.62 -13.09
N GLN A 273 -15.56 -18.96 -13.85
CA GLN A 273 -15.40 -17.56 -14.24
C GLN A 273 -15.69 -16.58 -13.08
N SER A 274 -16.72 -16.85 -12.27
CA SER A 274 -16.99 -16.08 -11.05
C SER A 274 -16.00 -16.39 -9.94
N LYS A 275 -15.47 -17.60 -9.86
CA LYS A 275 -14.36 -17.96 -8.97
C LYS A 275 -13.09 -17.20 -9.34
N ASN A 276 -12.76 -17.13 -10.62
CA ASN A 276 -11.60 -16.37 -11.10
C ASN A 276 -11.76 -14.87 -10.89
N SER A 277 -12.94 -14.30 -11.10
CA SER A 277 -13.22 -12.90 -10.83
C SER A 277 -13.16 -12.60 -9.31
N LEU A 278 -13.75 -13.48 -8.49
CA LEU A 278 -13.70 -13.36 -7.05
C LEU A 278 -12.28 -13.56 -6.52
N HIS A 279 -11.53 -14.52 -7.09
CA HIS A 279 -10.12 -14.73 -6.83
C HIS A 279 -9.29 -13.50 -7.19
N HIS A 280 -9.62 -12.86 -8.32
CA HIS A 280 -8.99 -11.61 -8.75
C HIS A 280 -9.28 -10.47 -7.78
N TYR A 281 -10.54 -10.31 -7.33
CA TYR A 281 -10.91 -9.33 -6.31
C TYR A 281 -10.26 -9.63 -4.96
N ILE A 282 -10.27 -10.86 -4.51
CA ILE A 282 -9.62 -11.28 -3.27
C ILE A 282 -8.10 -11.09 -3.39
N PHE A 283 -7.51 -11.43 -4.55
CA PHE A 283 -6.08 -11.27 -4.82
C PHE A 283 -5.65 -9.79 -4.83
N ILE A 284 -6.46 -8.91 -5.43
CA ILE A 284 -6.20 -7.47 -5.45
C ILE A 284 -6.27 -6.87 -4.05
N TYR A 285 -7.19 -7.36 -3.21
CA TYR A 285 -7.47 -6.76 -1.91
C TYR A 285 -6.81 -7.46 -0.72
N LEU A 286 -6.44 -8.72 -0.84
CA LEU A 286 -5.94 -9.53 0.28
C LEU A 286 -4.47 -9.97 0.15
N GLY A 287 -3.87 -9.83 -1.03
CA GLY A 287 -2.52 -10.35 -1.31
C GLY A 287 -2.50 -11.85 -1.60
N SER A 288 -1.41 -12.31 -2.26
CA SER A 288 -1.28 -13.64 -2.86
C SER A 288 -1.42 -14.83 -1.90
N ASN A 289 -1.07 -14.66 -0.64
CA ASN A 289 -1.11 -15.74 0.36
C ASN A 289 -2.52 -16.02 0.90
N PHE A 290 -3.39 -15.03 0.82
CA PHE A 290 -4.74 -15.10 1.35
C PHE A 290 -5.69 -15.89 0.43
N ALA A 291 -5.55 -15.70 -0.85
CA ALA A 291 -6.35 -16.40 -1.85
C ALA A 291 -6.14 -17.91 -1.79
N ARG A 292 -4.90 -18.38 -1.54
CA ARG A 292 -4.60 -19.81 -1.38
C ARG A 292 -5.28 -20.43 -0.16
N ALA A 293 -5.31 -19.72 0.97
CA ALA A 293 -5.93 -20.22 2.20
C ALA A 293 -7.46 -20.21 2.16
N ALA A 294 -8.09 -19.41 1.30
CA ALA A 294 -9.54 -19.31 1.17
C ALA A 294 -10.15 -20.36 0.22
N PHE A 295 -9.31 -21.02 -0.63
CA PHE A 295 -9.78 -21.92 -1.70
C PHE A 295 -9.15 -23.32 -1.68
N ASN A 296 -8.23 -23.61 -0.77
CA ASN A 296 -7.83 -24.96 -0.36
C ASN A 296 -8.67 -25.43 0.84
#